data_60488e09a9aa7ded78f2908e1f8aa733
#
_entry.id   60488e09a9aa7ded78f2908e1f8aa733
#
_cell.length_a   1.000
_cell.length_b   1.000
_cell.length_c   1.000
_cell.angle_alpha   90.00
_cell.angle_beta   90.00
_cell.angle_gamma   90.00
#
_symmetry.space_group_name_H-M   'P 1'
#
loop_
_entity.id
_entity.type
_entity.pdbx_description
1 polymer ?
#
loop_
_entity_poly.entity_id
_entity_poly.type
_entity_poly.pdbx_seq_one_letter_code
_entity_poly.pdbx_strand_id
1 'polypeptide(L)'
;SLVGSEMCIRDRVYTCPIAGTRKRGATKEQDIALEEELLADEKERAEHVMLVDLARNDMGRISEIGTVKVDQFMNIQRYSHVMHIVSLVEGRKNGEYHPLDLVSSFLPAGTLSGAPKIRAMEIIDELETVRRGLYGGATGYLDFGGNMNFCITIRTMIKKGDKVYLQAGAGIVADSKPEMEYQECCNKVMALAKTLVKEEHL
;
A
#
# COMPACT_ATOMS: atom_id res chain seq x y z
N SER A 1 11.70 -2.39 -1.83
CA SER A 1 10.54 -3.28 -1.85
C SER A 1 9.33 -2.47 -2.27
N LEU A 2 8.59 -2.95 -3.26
CA LEU A 2 7.38 -2.32 -3.76
C LEU A 2 6.24 -2.68 -2.79
N VAL A 3 5.87 -1.76 -1.91
CA VAL A 3 4.72 -1.91 -1.01
C VAL A 3 3.45 -1.60 -1.80
N GLY A 4 2.51 -2.53 -1.85
CA GLY A 4 1.27 -2.36 -2.62
C GLY A 4 1.55 -2.25 -4.11
N SER A 5 2.18 -3.28 -4.70
CA SER A 5 2.47 -3.27 -6.14
C SER A 5 1.31 -3.85 -6.94
N GLU A 6 0.96 -3.15 -8.00
CA GLU A 6 0.07 -3.60 -9.06
C GLU A 6 0.93 -3.97 -10.27
N MET A 7 0.77 -5.18 -10.75
CA MET A 7 1.52 -5.70 -11.89
C MET A 7 0.57 -6.23 -12.95
N CYS A 8 0.90 -5.99 -14.21
CA CYS A 8 0.34 -6.71 -15.33
C CYS A 8 1.49 -7.35 -16.11
N ILE A 9 1.44 -8.66 -16.23
CA ILE A 9 2.40 -9.43 -17.00
C ILE A 9 1.63 -10.23 -18.03
N ARG A 10 1.77 -9.84 -19.30
CA ARG A 10 0.98 -10.36 -20.43
C ARG A 10 -0.53 -10.11 -20.19
N ASP A 11 -1.30 -11.17 -19.92
CA ASP A 11 -2.74 -11.14 -19.68
C ASP A 11 -3.13 -11.27 -18.20
N ARG A 12 -2.16 -11.38 -17.29
CA ARG A 12 -2.40 -11.53 -15.85
C ARG A 12 -2.15 -10.24 -15.10
N VAL A 13 -3.10 -9.89 -14.26
CA VAL A 13 -3.03 -8.74 -13.36
C VAL A 13 -2.87 -9.25 -11.94
N TYR A 14 -2.01 -8.59 -11.18
CA TYR A 14 -1.71 -8.92 -9.79
C TYR A 14 -1.78 -7.65 -8.94
N THR A 15 -2.29 -7.79 -7.74
CA THR A 15 -2.16 -6.78 -6.70
C THR A 15 -1.82 -7.44 -5.37
N CYS A 16 -0.97 -6.79 -4.60
CA CYS A 16 -0.44 -7.29 -3.34
C CYS A 16 -0.89 -6.37 -2.19
N PRO A 17 -2.11 -6.55 -1.63
CA PRO A 17 -2.49 -5.86 -0.42
C PRO A 17 -1.58 -6.24 0.74
N ILE A 18 -1.11 -5.22 1.46
CA ILE A 18 -0.19 -5.34 2.59
C ILE A 18 -0.77 -4.57 3.76
N ALA A 19 -0.93 -5.23 4.90
CA ALA A 19 -1.32 -4.61 6.16
C ALA A 19 -0.60 -5.28 7.32
N GLY A 20 -0.69 -4.66 8.48
CA GLY A 20 -0.01 -5.17 9.67
C GLY A 20 1.51 -5.04 9.60
N THR A 21 2.11 -4.68 10.70
CA THR A 21 3.56 -4.52 10.77
C THR A 21 4.09 -4.95 12.12
N ARG A 22 5.13 -5.77 12.13
CA ARG A 22 5.96 -6.03 13.31
C ARG A 22 7.42 -5.85 12.94
N LYS A 23 8.23 -5.47 13.91
CA LYS A 23 9.69 -5.45 13.76
C LYS A 23 10.23 -6.87 13.64
N ARG A 24 11.39 -7.02 13.04
CA ARG A 24 12.11 -8.29 13.04
C ARG A 24 12.61 -8.62 14.45
N GLY A 25 12.50 -9.88 14.82
CA GLY A 25 13.11 -10.39 16.06
C GLY A 25 14.63 -10.39 16.01
N ALA A 26 15.28 -10.24 17.16
CA ALA A 26 16.73 -10.34 17.26
C ALA A 26 17.23 -11.80 17.12
N THR A 27 16.37 -12.78 17.44
CA THR A 27 16.60 -14.21 17.24
C THR A 27 15.48 -14.82 16.40
N LYS A 28 15.71 -16.03 15.90
CA LYS A 28 14.71 -16.75 15.11
C LYS A 28 13.45 -17.06 15.93
N GLU A 29 13.60 -17.39 17.18
CA GLU A 29 12.49 -17.68 18.11
C GLU A 29 11.64 -16.42 18.35
N GLN A 30 12.29 -15.27 18.57
CA GLN A 30 11.59 -13.98 18.70
C GLN A 30 10.87 -13.59 17.39
N ASP A 31 11.48 -13.86 16.25
CA ASP A 31 10.89 -13.56 14.94
C ASP A 31 9.61 -14.39 14.72
N ILE A 32 9.61 -15.65 15.12
CA ILE A 32 8.44 -16.53 15.07
C ILE A 32 7.34 -16.06 16.04
N ALA A 33 7.70 -15.71 17.26
CA ALA A 33 6.73 -15.20 18.24
C ALA A 33 6.04 -13.91 17.78
N LEU A 34 6.79 -12.98 17.15
CA LEU A 34 6.24 -11.76 16.59
C LEU A 34 5.35 -12.02 15.37
N GLU A 35 5.64 -13.06 14.57
CA GLU A 35 4.77 -13.50 13.49
C GLU A 35 3.45 -14.06 14.01
N GLU A 36 3.51 -14.93 15.03
CA GLU A 36 2.31 -15.50 15.66
C GLU A 36 1.45 -14.40 16.31
N GLU A 37 2.08 -13.45 16.99
CA GLU A 37 1.40 -12.27 17.56
C GLU A 37 0.69 -11.46 16.45
N LEU A 38 1.38 -11.18 15.33
CA LEU A 38 0.81 -10.43 14.22
C LEU A 38 -0.38 -11.14 13.58
N LEU A 39 -0.29 -12.45 13.40
CA LEU A 39 -1.37 -13.27 12.83
C LEU A 39 -2.53 -13.47 13.80
N ALA A 40 -2.32 -13.32 15.11
CA ALA A 40 -3.35 -13.39 16.13
C ALA A 40 -4.07 -12.03 16.36
N ASP A 41 -3.49 -10.92 15.89
CA ASP A 41 -4.04 -9.58 16.07
C ASP A 41 -5.32 -9.39 15.23
N GLU A 42 -6.47 -9.34 15.90
CA GLU A 42 -7.78 -9.24 15.26
C GLU A 42 -7.95 -7.94 14.46
N LYS A 43 -7.40 -6.81 14.96
CA LYS A 43 -7.47 -5.51 14.28
C LYS A 43 -6.69 -5.54 12.96
N GLU A 44 -5.44 -6.01 13.01
CA GLU A 44 -4.57 -6.10 11.83
C GLU A 44 -5.15 -7.05 10.77
N ARG A 45 -5.72 -8.16 11.21
CA ARG A 45 -6.41 -9.12 10.33
C ARG A 45 -7.65 -8.51 9.69
N ALA A 46 -8.49 -7.80 10.46
CA ALA A 46 -9.69 -7.16 9.95
C ALA A 46 -9.35 -6.08 8.90
N GLU A 47 -8.34 -5.27 9.18
CA GLU A 47 -7.83 -4.29 8.22
C GLU A 47 -7.32 -4.98 6.94
N HIS A 48 -6.56 -6.07 7.09
CA HIS A 48 -6.04 -6.81 5.94
C HIS A 48 -7.14 -7.41 5.07
N VAL A 49 -8.19 -8.02 5.68
CA VAL A 49 -9.36 -8.54 4.95
C VAL A 49 -10.04 -7.42 4.16
N MET A 50 -10.24 -6.25 4.78
CA MET A 50 -10.81 -5.09 4.11
C MET A 50 -9.98 -4.67 2.88
N LEU A 51 -8.66 -4.66 2.99
CA LEU A 51 -7.77 -4.32 1.86
C LEU A 51 -7.80 -5.38 0.76
N VAL A 52 -7.90 -6.66 1.11
CA VAL A 52 -8.07 -7.74 0.13
C VAL A 52 -9.39 -7.61 -0.62
N ASP A 53 -10.49 -7.28 0.07
CA ASP A 53 -11.80 -7.09 -0.57
C ASP A 53 -11.81 -5.85 -1.47
N LEU A 54 -11.17 -4.75 -1.07
CA LEU A 54 -10.98 -3.59 -1.94
C LEU A 54 -10.17 -3.96 -3.19
N ALA A 55 -9.07 -4.69 -3.03
CA ALA A 55 -8.25 -5.16 -4.14
C ALA A 55 -9.02 -6.05 -5.11
N ARG A 56 -9.83 -6.98 -4.60
CA ARG A 56 -10.72 -7.83 -5.42
C ARG A 56 -11.75 -7.02 -6.20
N ASN A 57 -12.34 -6.02 -5.57
CA ASN A 57 -13.32 -5.14 -6.20
C ASN A 57 -12.69 -4.29 -7.30
N ASP A 58 -11.54 -3.68 -7.04
CA ASP A 58 -10.82 -2.86 -8.03
C ASP A 58 -10.36 -3.72 -9.23
N MET A 59 -9.85 -4.92 -8.97
CA MET A 59 -9.45 -5.88 -10.00
C MET A 59 -10.64 -6.41 -10.82
N GLY A 60 -11.79 -6.61 -10.17
CA GLY A 60 -13.02 -7.08 -10.84
C GLY A 60 -13.51 -6.18 -11.95
N ARG A 61 -13.15 -4.89 -11.92
CA ARG A 61 -13.53 -3.90 -12.93
C ARG A 61 -12.86 -4.11 -14.28
N ILE A 62 -11.68 -4.72 -14.29
CA ILE A 62 -10.79 -4.82 -15.45
C ILE A 62 -10.45 -6.26 -15.83
N SER A 63 -10.88 -7.20 -15.02
CA SER A 63 -10.64 -8.63 -15.26
C SER A 63 -11.81 -9.31 -15.95
N GLU A 64 -11.54 -10.39 -16.64
CA GLU A 64 -12.56 -11.30 -17.14
C GLU A 64 -13.40 -11.83 -15.96
N ILE A 65 -14.70 -11.91 -16.15
CA ILE A 65 -15.64 -12.36 -15.11
C ILE A 65 -15.27 -13.77 -14.63
N GLY A 66 -15.21 -13.93 -13.31
CA GLY A 66 -14.92 -15.22 -12.66
C GLY A 66 -13.42 -15.58 -12.58
N THR A 67 -12.52 -14.69 -13.04
CA THR A 67 -11.07 -14.97 -13.00
C THR A 67 -10.36 -14.39 -11.79
N VAL A 68 -11.00 -13.46 -11.07
CA VAL A 68 -10.40 -12.84 -9.88
C VAL A 68 -10.39 -13.84 -8.73
N LYS A 69 -9.22 -14.12 -8.20
CA LYS A 69 -9.01 -15.02 -7.06
C LYS A 69 -7.93 -14.50 -6.12
N VAL A 70 -7.99 -14.93 -4.88
CA VAL A 70 -6.93 -14.74 -3.89
C VAL A 70 -6.05 -15.99 -3.94
N ASP A 71 -4.86 -15.86 -4.53
CA ASP A 71 -3.92 -16.97 -4.70
C ASP A 71 -3.19 -17.28 -3.39
N GLN A 72 -2.79 -16.22 -2.67
CA GLN A 72 -2.19 -16.32 -1.34
C GLN A 72 -2.94 -15.39 -0.39
N PHE A 73 -3.25 -15.90 0.80
CA PHE A 73 -4.03 -15.17 1.78
C PHE A 73 -3.34 -15.13 3.14
N MET A 74 -3.12 -13.92 3.65
CA MET A 74 -2.52 -13.67 4.97
C MET A 74 -1.15 -14.33 5.21
N ASN A 75 -0.28 -14.34 4.21
CA ASN A 75 1.08 -14.83 4.38
C ASN A 75 1.98 -13.78 5.03
N ILE A 76 2.92 -14.23 5.85
CA ILE A 76 3.92 -13.32 6.40
C ILE A 76 5.09 -13.16 5.44
N GLN A 77 5.31 -11.92 5.00
CA GLN A 77 6.49 -11.55 4.24
C GLN A 77 7.49 -10.81 5.13
N ARG A 78 8.71 -11.37 5.21
CA ARG A 78 9.80 -10.82 6.01
C ARG A 78 10.70 -9.95 5.15
N TYR A 79 10.93 -8.73 5.63
CA TYR A 79 11.91 -7.79 5.06
C TYR A 79 13.09 -7.63 6.02
N SER A 80 14.05 -6.80 5.68
CA SER A 80 15.27 -6.60 6.50
C SER A 80 14.98 -6.10 7.92
N HIS A 81 13.97 -5.25 8.10
CA HIS A 81 13.70 -4.58 9.38
C HIS A 81 12.30 -4.82 9.93
N VAL A 82 11.39 -5.29 9.10
CA VAL A 82 9.97 -5.50 9.44
C VAL A 82 9.42 -6.76 8.79
N MET A 83 8.29 -7.23 9.27
CA MET A 83 7.45 -8.22 8.62
C MET A 83 6.03 -7.67 8.46
N HIS A 84 5.33 -8.13 7.42
CA HIS A 84 3.97 -7.71 7.10
C HIS A 84 3.08 -8.91 6.79
N ILE A 85 1.77 -8.75 6.99
CA ILE A 85 0.76 -9.64 6.42
C ILE A 85 0.58 -9.22 4.95
N VAL A 86 0.70 -10.17 4.05
CA VAL A 86 0.60 -9.96 2.59
C VAL A 86 -0.36 -10.98 2.00
N SER A 87 -1.19 -10.53 1.09
CA SER A 87 -1.99 -11.40 0.22
C SER A 87 -1.68 -11.12 -1.24
N LEU A 88 -1.94 -12.10 -2.10
CA LEU A 88 -1.83 -11.95 -3.54
C LEU A 88 -3.20 -12.16 -4.15
N VAL A 89 -3.71 -11.13 -4.81
CA VAL A 89 -4.93 -11.20 -5.61
C VAL A 89 -4.54 -11.17 -7.07
N GLU A 90 -5.04 -12.11 -7.85
CA GLU A 90 -4.80 -12.18 -9.29
C GLU A 90 -6.09 -12.24 -10.09
N GLY A 91 -6.03 -11.78 -11.33
CA GLY A 91 -7.10 -11.87 -12.31
C GLY A 91 -6.55 -11.92 -13.73
N ARG A 92 -7.38 -12.32 -14.67
CA ARG A 92 -7.06 -12.26 -16.08
C ARG A 92 -7.57 -10.95 -16.66
N LYS A 93 -6.69 -10.15 -17.26
CA LYS A 93 -7.06 -8.88 -17.89
C LYS A 93 -8.09 -9.11 -19.00
N ASN A 94 -9.20 -8.39 -18.96
CA ASN A 94 -10.10 -8.32 -20.11
C ASN A 94 -9.40 -7.58 -21.26
N GLY A 95 -9.40 -8.17 -22.44
CA GLY A 95 -8.70 -7.66 -23.62
C GLY A 95 -9.16 -6.29 -24.13
N GLU A 96 -10.34 -5.83 -23.72
CA GLU A 96 -10.88 -4.52 -24.08
C GLU A 96 -10.17 -3.34 -23.40
N TYR A 97 -9.44 -3.59 -22.27
CA TYR A 97 -8.78 -2.55 -21.50
C TYR A 97 -7.33 -2.33 -21.91
N HIS A 98 -6.99 -1.06 -22.07
CA HIS A 98 -5.59 -0.65 -22.22
C HIS A 98 -4.81 -0.83 -20.89
N PRO A 99 -3.50 -1.07 -20.90
CA PRO A 99 -2.71 -1.15 -19.66
C PRO A 99 -2.88 0.04 -18.70
N LEU A 100 -3.07 1.26 -19.21
CA LEU A 100 -3.31 2.44 -18.36
C LEU A 100 -4.69 2.42 -17.67
N ASP A 101 -5.67 1.72 -18.19
CA ASP A 101 -6.98 1.56 -17.55
C ASP A 101 -6.83 0.75 -16.25
N LEU A 102 -5.86 -0.17 -16.22
CA LEU A 102 -5.50 -0.92 -15.02
C LEU A 102 -5.05 0.02 -13.90
N VAL A 103 -4.15 0.96 -14.21
CA VAL A 103 -3.69 1.95 -13.22
C VAL A 103 -4.87 2.76 -12.70
N SER A 104 -5.76 3.20 -13.60
CA SER A 104 -6.95 3.98 -13.24
C SER A 104 -7.94 3.21 -12.38
N SER A 105 -8.04 1.89 -12.52
CA SER A 105 -8.96 1.06 -11.71
C SER A 105 -8.50 0.91 -10.27
N PHE A 106 -7.19 0.90 -10.03
CA PHE A 106 -6.60 0.78 -8.68
C PHE A 106 -6.47 2.13 -7.96
N LEU A 107 -6.46 3.24 -8.70
CA LEU A 107 -6.30 4.57 -8.12
C LEU A 107 -7.65 5.28 -7.88
N PRO A 108 -7.76 6.07 -6.79
CA PRO A 108 -6.85 6.12 -5.65
C PRO A 108 -6.82 4.78 -4.89
N ALA A 109 -5.63 4.38 -4.43
CA ALA A 109 -5.47 3.12 -3.71
C ALA A 109 -6.31 3.10 -2.43
N GLY A 110 -7.01 1.99 -2.17
CA GLY A 110 -7.86 1.82 -0.99
C GLY A 110 -7.12 2.04 0.34
N THR A 111 -5.86 1.64 0.40
CA THR A 111 -4.95 1.87 1.54
C THR A 111 -4.79 3.35 1.91
N LEU A 112 -4.95 4.27 0.96
CA LEU A 112 -4.77 5.71 1.16
C LEU A 112 -6.07 6.52 1.03
N SER A 113 -7.15 5.89 0.62
CA SER A 113 -8.48 6.49 0.57
C SER A 113 -9.37 5.99 1.71
N GLY A 114 -9.62 4.72 1.77
CA GLY A 114 -10.50 4.10 2.76
C GLY A 114 -11.71 3.40 2.12
N ALA A 115 -12.61 2.91 2.97
CA ALA A 115 -13.82 2.22 2.55
C ALA A 115 -15.06 2.79 3.30
N PRO A 116 -16.19 3.05 2.60
CA PRO A 116 -16.39 3.02 1.13
C PRO A 116 -15.57 4.11 0.42
N LYS A 117 -14.92 3.76 -0.69
CA LYS A 117 -13.89 4.59 -1.36
C LYS A 117 -14.37 6.01 -1.68
N ILE A 118 -15.55 6.17 -2.26
CA ILE A 118 -16.10 7.48 -2.67
C ILE A 118 -16.28 8.37 -1.45
N ARG A 119 -16.97 7.88 -0.40
CA ARG A 119 -17.22 8.68 0.80
C ARG A 119 -15.93 9.02 1.56
N ALA A 120 -14.99 8.09 1.61
CA ALA A 120 -13.68 8.35 2.21
C ALA A 120 -12.93 9.48 1.48
N MET A 121 -12.97 9.50 0.15
CA MET A 121 -12.37 10.55 -0.66
C MET A 121 -13.04 11.92 -0.44
N GLU A 122 -14.37 11.96 -0.34
CA GLU A 122 -15.10 13.19 0.01
C GLU A 122 -14.65 13.74 1.37
N ILE A 123 -14.55 12.89 2.39
CA ILE A 123 -14.09 13.28 3.73
C ILE A 123 -12.64 13.80 3.68
N ILE A 124 -11.77 13.16 2.91
CA ILE A 124 -10.40 13.61 2.72
C ILE A 124 -10.37 15.01 2.11
N ASP A 125 -11.16 15.24 1.06
CA ASP A 125 -11.24 16.56 0.40
C ASP A 125 -11.81 17.64 1.31
N GLU A 126 -12.76 17.28 2.17
CA GLU A 126 -13.34 18.17 3.18
C GLU A 126 -12.34 18.58 4.29
N LEU A 127 -11.46 17.66 4.71
CA LEU A 127 -10.63 17.83 5.91
C LEU A 127 -9.16 18.18 5.61
N GLU A 128 -8.58 17.69 4.50
CA GLU A 128 -7.21 18.00 4.18
C GLU A 128 -7.05 19.41 3.60
N THR A 129 -6.23 20.23 4.25
CA THR A 129 -5.98 21.61 3.84
C THR A 129 -4.95 21.75 2.72
N VAL A 130 -4.22 20.67 2.39
CA VAL A 130 -3.13 20.64 1.42
C VAL A 130 -3.37 19.54 0.42
N ARG A 131 -3.20 19.83 -0.86
CA ARG A 131 -3.30 18.83 -1.92
C ARG A 131 -2.19 17.78 -1.80
N ARG A 132 -2.54 16.52 -1.95
CA ARG A 132 -1.60 15.39 -1.86
C ARG A 132 -0.53 15.38 -2.95
N GLY A 133 -0.83 15.93 -4.13
CA GLY A 133 0.10 15.94 -5.26
C GLY A 133 0.46 14.52 -5.71
N LEU A 134 1.74 14.17 -5.65
CA LEU A 134 2.21 12.82 -5.98
C LEU A 134 1.94 11.78 -4.88
N TYR A 135 1.73 12.22 -3.63
CA TYR A 135 1.46 11.32 -2.52
C TYR A 135 0.14 10.60 -2.72
N GLY A 136 0.16 9.29 -2.61
CA GLY A 136 -1.01 8.45 -2.83
C GLY A 136 -1.38 8.18 -4.29
N GLY A 137 -0.60 8.70 -5.24
CA GLY A 137 -0.67 8.32 -6.64
C GLY A 137 0.07 7.02 -6.91
N ALA A 138 0.43 6.77 -8.16
CA ALA A 138 1.21 5.61 -8.58
C ALA A 138 2.54 6.02 -9.21
N THR A 139 3.57 5.23 -8.94
CA THR A 139 4.87 5.34 -9.58
C THR A 139 5.28 3.97 -10.11
N GLY A 140 5.72 3.90 -11.35
CA GLY A 140 6.09 2.62 -11.95
C GLY A 140 6.55 2.76 -13.39
N TYR A 141 6.45 1.68 -14.12
CA TYR A 141 6.80 1.63 -15.53
C TYR A 141 5.79 0.80 -16.32
N LEU A 142 5.70 1.14 -17.61
CA LEU A 142 5.02 0.38 -18.65
C LEU A 142 6.05 0.10 -19.74
N ASP A 143 6.25 -1.16 -20.08
CA ASP A 143 7.16 -1.54 -21.16
C ASP A 143 6.44 -1.55 -22.53
N PHE A 144 7.22 -1.65 -23.60
CA PHE A 144 6.68 -1.68 -24.97
C PHE A 144 5.93 -2.98 -25.31
N GLY A 145 6.07 -4.02 -24.49
CA GLY A 145 5.31 -5.27 -24.60
C GLY A 145 3.96 -5.22 -23.88
N GLY A 146 3.63 -4.09 -23.22
CA GLY A 146 2.41 -3.90 -22.45
C GLY A 146 2.45 -4.46 -21.03
N ASN A 147 3.61 -4.96 -20.58
CA ASN A 147 3.78 -5.30 -19.17
C ASN A 147 3.97 -4.05 -18.35
N MET A 148 3.45 -4.05 -17.14
CA MET A 148 3.57 -2.91 -16.22
C MET A 148 3.80 -3.35 -14.79
N ASN A 149 4.44 -2.46 -14.04
CA ASN A 149 4.60 -2.60 -12.60
C ASN A 149 4.53 -1.23 -11.97
N PHE A 150 3.59 -1.04 -11.06
CA PHE A 150 3.36 0.19 -10.34
C PHE A 150 3.34 -0.07 -8.84
N CYS A 151 3.67 0.95 -8.07
CA CYS A 151 3.47 0.96 -6.63
C CYS A 151 2.80 2.26 -6.20
N ILE A 152 2.16 2.24 -5.04
CA ILE A 152 1.60 3.44 -4.44
C ILE A 152 2.75 4.39 -4.09
N THR A 153 2.61 5.68 -4.44
CA THR A 153 3.61 6.70 -4.11
C THR A 153 3.51 7.09 -2.62
N ILE A 154 4.06 6.23 -1.77
CA ILE A 154 4.25 6.44 -0.33
C ILE A 154 5.71 6.25 0.03
N ARG A 155 6.11 6.65 1.22
CA ARG A 155 7.52 6.54 1.65
C ARG A 155 8.49 7.16 0.64
N THR A 156 8.07 8.26 0.03
CA THR A 156 8.78 8.92 -1.07
C THR A 156 9.13 10.36 -0.69
N MET A 157 10.33 10.77 -1.05
CA MET A 157 10.78 12.15 -0.95
C MET A 157 10.71 12.80 -2.32
N ILE A 158 10.20 14.02 -2.38
CA ILE A 158 10.11 14.78 -3.61
C ILE A 158 11.00 16.02 -3.48
N LYS A 159 12.06 16.10 -4.28
CA LYS A 159 12.92 17.30 -4.36
C LYS A 159 12.44 18.20 -5.49
N LYS A 160 12.19 19.48 -5.16
CA LYS A 160 11.85 20.51 -6.13
C LYS A 160 12.65 21.77 -5.82
N GLY A 161 13.64 22.08 -6.63
CA GLY A 161 14.64 23.13 -6.34
C GLY A 161 15.39 22.77 -5.06
N ASP A 162 15.43 23.70 -4.11
CA ASP A 162 16.13 23.55 -2.83
C ASP A 162 15.24 22.99 -1.70
N LYS A 163 14.02 22.60 -2.04
CA LYS A 163 13.07 22.06 -1.06
C LYS A 163 12.87 20.57 -1.24
N VAL A 164 12.76 19.87 -0.12
CA VAL A 164 12.36 18.45 -0.06
C VAL A 164 11.00 18.37 0.62
N TYR A 165 10.08 17.66 0.00
CA TYR A 165 8.74 17.43 0.48
C TYR A 165 8.61 15.98 0.94
N LEU A 166 8.08 15.81 2.13
CA LEU A 166 7.76 14.54 2.76
C LEU A 166 6.30 14.55 3.15
N GLN A 167 5.57 13.48 2.86
CA GLN A 167 4.18 13.34 3.23
C GLN A 167 3.92 11.94 3.77
N ALA A 168 3.13 11.85 4.82
CA ALA A 168 2.66 10.60 5.39
C ALA A 168 1.23 10.76 5.89
N GLY A 169 0.54 9.66 6.09
CA GLY A 169 -0.79 9.57 6.68
C GLY A 169 -0.94 8.29 7.47
N ALA A 170 -2.00 8.23 8.27
CA ALA A 170 -2.43 7.05 9.00
C ALA A 170 -3.87 6.70 8.61
N GLY A 171 -4.22 5.42 8.73
CA GLY A 171 -5.59 4.94 8.57
C GLY A 171 -6.40 5.31 9.80
N ILE A 172 -7.55 5.96 9.62
CA ILE A 172 -8.44 6.37 10.71
C ILE A 172 -9.64 5.44 10.75
N VAL A 173 -9.84 4.81 11.90
CA VAL A 173 -10.98 3.95 12.21
C VAL A 173 -11.69 4.43 13.48
N ALA A 174 -12.84 3.84 13.80
CA ALA A 174 -13.66 4.27 14.95
C ALA A 174 -12.89 4.26 16.29
N ASP A 175 -11.98 3.32 16.47
CA ASP A 175 -11.18 3.16 17.69
C ASP A 175 -9.84 3.92 17.66
N SER A 176 -9.58 4.68 16.60
CA SER A 176 -8.35 5.48 16.47
C SER A 176 -8.28 6.56 17.55
N LYS A 177 -7.09 6.71 18.12
CA LYS A 177 -6.75 7.78 19.07
C LYS A 177 -5.91 8.82 18.35
N PRO A 178 -6.37 10.11 18.26
CA PRO A 178 -5.72 11.13 17.44
C PRO A 178 -4.22 11.29 17.71
N GLU A 179 -3.80 11.23 18.96
CA GLU A 179 -2.40 11.38 19.36
C GLU A 179 -1.53 10.21 18.84
N MET A 180 -2.09 8.99 18.86
CA MET A 180 -1.39 7.80 18.36
C MET A 180 -1.24 7.83 16.84
N GLU A 181 -2.32 8.19 16.13
CA GLU A 181 -2.30 8.31 14.67
C GLU A 181 -1.36 9.42 14.20
N TYR A 182 -1.34 10.55 14.89
CA TYR A 182 -0.38 11.62 14.63
C TYR A 182 1.07 11.16 14.85
N GLN A 183 1.32 10.46 15.96
CA GLN A 183 2.65 9.91 16.24
C GLN A 183 3.08 8.89 15.17
N GLU A 184 2.15 8.09 14.66
CA GLU A 184 2.40 7.17 13.55
C GLU A 184 2.82 7.93 12.28
N CYS A 185 2.10 9.01 11.92
CA CYS A 185 2.49 9.87 10.81
C CYS A 185 3.90 10.43 10.99
N CYS A 186 4.21 10.95 12.18
CA CYS A 186 5.55 11.44 12.50
C CYS A 186 6.62 10.36 12.33
N ASN A 187 6.38 9.16 12.85
CA ASN A 187 7.32 8.03 12.73
C ASN A 187 7.57 7.65 11.26
N LYS A 188 6.52 7.67 10.44
CA LYS A 188 6.59 7.40 9.01
C LYS A 188 7.45 8.45 8.26
N VAL A 189 7.30 9.72 8.59
CA VAL A 189 8.11 10.81 8.02
C VAL A 189 9.55 10.74 8.51
N MET A 190 9.77 10.51 9.79
CA MET A 190 11.10 10.44 10.40
C MET A 190 11.97 9.33 9.82
N ALA A 191 11.38 8.23 9.39
CA ALA A 191 12.11 7.15 8.72
C ALA A 191 12.80 7.62 7.43
N LEU A 192 12.17 8.56 6.70
CA LEU A 192 12.74 9.19 5.51
C LEU A 192 13.66 10.36 5.86
N ALA A 193 13.25 11.23 6.78
CA ALA A 193 14.01 12.42 7.15
C ALA A 193 15.42 12.07 7.67
N LYS A 194 15.55 10.95 8.40
CA LYS A 194 16.86 10.47 8.88
C LYS A 194 17.86 10.16 7.77
N THR A 195 17.40 9.85 6.56
CA THR A 195 18.31 9.62 5.43
C THR A 195 18.92 10.91 4.89
N LEU A 196 18.25 12.04 5.08
CA LEU A 196 18.78 13.37 4.67
C LEU A 196 19.89 13.88 5.61
N VAL A 197 19.81 13.52 6.89
CA VAL A 197 20.78 14.00 7.90
C VAL A 197 22.10 13.21 7.89
N LYS A 198 22.10 11.99 7.36
CA LYS A 198 23.31 11.14 7.32
C LYS A 198 24.32 11.55 6.26
N GLU A 199 23.94 12.38 5.28
CA GLU A 199 24.86 12.81 4.21
C GLU A 199 25.69 14.06 4.57
N GLU A 200 25.42 14.73 5.69
CA GLU A 200 26.25 15.89 6.14
C GLU A 200 27.55 15.49 6.86
N HIS A 201 27.86 14.18 6.96
CA HIS A 201 29.07 13.68 7.64
C HIS A 201 29.87 12.66 6.79
N LEU A 202 29.79 12.75 5.45
CA LEU A 202 30.67 12.01 4.53
C LEU A 202 31.66 12.96 3.84
#